data_bd2d55dd55ef3189a5303d760396e2d7
#
_entry.id   bd2d55dd55ef3189a5303d760396e2d7
#
_cell.length_a   1.000
_cell.length_b   1.000
_cell.length_c   1.000
_cell.angle_alpha   90.00
_cell.angle_beta   90.00
_cell.angle_gamma   90.00
#
_symmetry.space_group_name_H-M   'P 1'
#
loop_
_entity.id
_entity.type
_entity.pdbx_description
1 polymer ?
#
loop_
_entity_poly.entity_id
_entity_poly.type
_entity_poly.pdbx_seq_one_letter_code
_entity_poly.pdbx_strand_id
1 'polypeptide(L)'
;AASSTNQADNCMKIVGQMKFKSEEANTTVAENEDDDLVFYDCEVFPNLFLVNYKFAGEGKPVVRLINPKPEDIEELIKYKLVGFNNRNYDNHMIYACLMGYTNQQLYNLSQNIINAEKGASLKHKFTEAYNLSYADVYDFSSKKQSLKKFEIDLGLKHHELGLPWDEPVPEELWHTVAEYCDDDVLATEAVFNARHADWSTRQLLAELSGLTVNDTNRKHITQYIFEGEKKPELLYTNLATGEQFPGR
;
A
#
# COMPACT_ATOMS: atom_id res chain seq x y z
N ALA A 1 -13.62 -4.44 28.83
CA ALA A 1 -14.06 -5.27 27.69
C ALA A 1 -15.02 -4.53 26.73
N ALA A 2 -15.69 -3.45 27.17
CA ALA A 2 -16.64 -2.69 26.32
C ALA A 2 -15.97 -1.60 25.46
N SER A 3 -14.72 -1.22 25.73
CA SER A 3 -14.03 -0.13 25.02
C SER A 3 -13.35 -0.62 23.71
N SER A 4 -12.95 -1.87 23.66
CA SER A 4 -12.26 -2.42 22.47
C SER A 4 -13.18 -2.73 21.30
N THR A 5 -14.45 -3.06 21.56
CA THR A 5 -15.47 -3.30 20.53
C THR A 5 -15.87 -2.02 19.81
N ASN A 6 -15.94 -0.90 20.54
CA ASN A 6 -16.30 0.40 19.95
C ASN A 6 -15.20 0.97 19.02
N GLN A 7 -13.93 0.69 19.32
CA GLN A 7 -12.80 1.12 18.47
C GLN A 7 -12.72 0.30 17.18
N ALA A 8 -12.92 -1.01 17.26
CA ALA A 8 -12.95 -1.87 16.07
C ALA A 8 -14.13 -1.52 15.14
N ASP A 9 -15.31 -1.23 15.70
CA ASP A 9 -16.49 -0.84 14.93
C ASP A 9 -16.33 0.55 14.29
N ASN A 10 -15.63 1.48 14.94
CA ASN A 10 -15.30 2.79 14.36
C ASN A 10 -14.25 2.64 13.24
N CYS A 11 -13.24 1.82 13.44
CA CYS A 11 -12.23 1.54 12.43
C CYS A 11 -12.86 0.90 11.17
N MET A 12 -13.74 -0.08 11.33
CA MET A 12 -14.50 -0.67 10.21
C MET A 12 -15.38 0.36 9.49
N LYS A 13 -15.98 1.31 10.21
CA LYS A 13 -16.77 2.39 9.60
C LYS A 13 -15.88 3.34 8.80
N ILE A 14 -14.70 3.71 9.32
CA ILE A 14 -13.74 4.58 8.63
C ILE A 14 -13.23 3.92 7.36
N VAL A 15 -12.77 2.67 7.44
CA VAL A 15 -12.28 1.91 6.28
C VAL A 15 -13.41 1.60 5.28
N GLY A 16 -14.64 1.36 5.76
CA GLY A 16 -15.82 1.15 4.91
C GLY A 16 -16.31 2.42 4.21
N GLN A 17 -16.05 3.60 4.77
CA GLN A 17 -16.39 4.90 4.17
C GLN A 17 -15.31 5.38 3.17
N MET A 18 -14.15 4.76 3.13
CA MET A 18 -13.10 4.97 2.13
C MET A 18 -13.41 4.32 0.77
N LYS A 19 -14.65 4.23 0.37
CA LYS A 19 -14.98 4.21 -1.05
C LYS A 19 -14.62 5.58 -1.57
N PHE A 20 -13.47 5.66 -2.24
CA PHE A 20 -13.09 6.86 -2.96
C PHE A 20 -14.29 7.35 -3.74
N LYS A 21 -14.77 8.55 -3.43
CA LYS A 21 -15.80 9.22 -4.20
C LYS A 21 -15.19 9.52 -5.58
N SER A 22 -15.38 8.61 -6.51
CA SER A 22 -15.33 8.93 -7.94
C SER A 22 -16.70 9.47 -8.33
N GLU A 23 -17.01 10.70 -7.99
CA GLU A 23 -18.15 11.42 -8.58
C GLU A 23 -17.92 12.92 -8.40
N GLU A 24 -17.48 13.51 -9.46
CA GLU A 24 -18.03 14.66 -10.20
C GLU A 24 -16.96 15.15 -11.17
N ALA A 25 -17.06 14.68 -12.42
CA ALA A 25 -16.37 15.27 -13.54
C ALA A 25 -16.90 16.70 -13.74
N ASN A 26 -16.19 17.67 -13.20
CA ASN A 26 -16.30 19.06 -13.63
C ASN A 26 -14.99 19.48 -14.27
N THR A 27 -15.07 19.66 -15.58
CA THR A 27 -14.05 20.19 -16.47
C THR A 27 -13.58 21.57 -15.98
N THR A 28 -12.48 21.59 -15.26
CA THR A 28 -11.60 22.76 -15.13
C THR A 28 -10.17 22.27 -14.95
N VAL A 29 -9.30 22.66 -15.91
CA VAL A 29 -7.84 22.63 -15.88
C VAL A 29 -7.25 21.43 -15.12
N ALA A 30 -6.61 20.51 -15.81
CA ALA A 30 -5.89 19.38 -15.22
C ALA A 30 -4.89 19.88 -14.15
N GLU A 31 -5.35 19.99 -12.91
CA GLU A 31 -4.48 19.87 -11.75
C GLU A 31 -3.87 18.49 -11.86
N ASN A 32 -2.56 18.38 -11.78
CA ASN A 32 -1.88 17.08 -11.83
C ASN A 32 -2.50 16.20 -10.73
N GLU A 33 -3.21 15.15 -11.12
CA GLU A 33 -3.86 14.21 -10.18
C GLU A 33 -2.86 13.57 -9.19
N ASP A 34 -1.56 13.71 -9.47
CA ASP A 34 -0.46 13.20 -8.69
C ASP A 34 -0.04 14.16 -7.56
N ASP A 35 -0.48 15.42 -7.53
CA ASP A 35 -0.12 16.40 -6.49
C ASP A 35 -0.73 16.04 -5.11
N ASP A 36 -1.78 15.24 -5.08
CA ASP A 36 -2.45 14.76 -3.86
C ASP A 36 -1.84 13.46 -3.29
N LEU A 37 -0.82 12.90 -3.95
CA LEU A 37 -0.21 11.67 -3.49
C LEU A 37 0.67 11.90 -2.28
N VAL A 38 0.68 10.94 -1.36
CA VAL A 38 1.51 10.93 -0.16
C VAL A 38 2.32 9.65 -0.11
N PHE A 39 3.63 9.77 -0.28
CA PHE A 39 4.56 8.66 -0.17
C PHE A 39 4.86 8.37 1.29
N TYR A 40 4.89 7.10 1.69
CA TYR A 40 5.11 6.72 3.08
C TYR A 40 5.84 5.39 3.19
N ASP A 41 6.47 5.21 4.35
CA ASP A 41 7.14 3.98 4.77
C ASP A 41 7.04 3.82 6.29
N CYS A 42 7.27 2.60 6.80
CA CYS A 42 7.16 2.28 8.21
C CYS A 42 8.36 1.48 8.72
N GLU A 43 8.82 1.83 9.94
CA GLU A 43 9.83 1.07 10.66
C GLU A 43 9.28 0.53 11.99
N VAL A 44 9.54 -0.74 12.28
CA VAL A 44 8.97 -1.44 13.44
C VAL A 44 10.05 -2.13 14.27
N PHE A 45 10.23 -1.66 15.50
CA PHE A 45 11.09 -2.23 16.52
C PHE A 45 10.27 -2.52 17.79
N PRO A 46 10.80 -3.29 18.77
CA PRO A 46 10.05 -3.63 20.00
C PRO A 46 9.49 -2.43 20.77
N ASN A 47 10.18 -1.28 20.73
CA ASN A 47 9.82 -0.05 21.46
C ASN A 47 9.60 1.16 20.55
N LEU A 48 9.72 1.02 19.24
CA LEU A 48 9.65 2.12 18.31
C LEU A 48 8.81 1.72 17.09
N PHE A 49 7.80 2.52 16.80
CA PHE A 49 7.06 2.48 15.54
C PHE A 49 7.18 3.83 14.87
N LEU A 50 7.68 3.84 13.66
CA LEU A 50 7.79 5.04 12.83
C LEU A 50 6.88 4.93 11.62
N VAL A 51 6.25 6.05 11.29
CA VAL A 51 5.57 6.24 10.00
C VAL A 51 6.05 7.56 9.44
N ASN A 52 6.89 7.51 8.44
CA ASN A 52 7.35 8.70 7.75
C ASN A 52 6.58 8.87 6.45
N TYR A 53 6.23 10.10 6.13
CA TYR A 53 5.49 10.39 4.92
C TYR A 53 5.86 11.73 4.31
N LYS A 54 5.66 11.87 3.01
CA LYS A 54 5.96 13.07 2.22
C LYS A 54 4.88 13.29 1.17
N PHE A 55 4.39 14.51 1.06
CA PHE A 55 3.55 14.89 -0.08
C PHE A 55 4.38 14.86 -1.37
N ALA A 56 3.76 14.47 -2.48
CA ALA A 56 4.39 14.46 -3.79
C ALA A 56 4.97 15.83 -4.15
N GLY A 57 6.08 15.82 -4.86
CA GLY A 57 6.72 17.03 -5.39
C GLY A 57 8.10 17.31 -4.79
N GLU A 58 8.91 17.97 -5.62
CA GLU A 58 10.29 18.32 -5.25
C GLU A 58 10.32 19.30 -4.08
N GLY A 59 11.28 19.11 -3.17
CA GLY A 59 11.49 20.01 -2.02
C GLY A 59 10.45 19.95 -0.92
N LYS A 60 9.45 19.10 -1.01
CA LYS A 60 8.51 18.88 0.10
C LYS A 60 9.22 18.14 1.24
N PRO A 61 9.03 18.58 2.50
CA PRO A 61 9.67 17.93 3.65
C PRO A 61 9.04 16.56 3.93
N VAL A 62 9.84 15.64 4.49
CA VAL A 62 9.34 14.42 5.09
C VAL A 62 8.81 14.75 6.49
N VAL A 63 7.61 14.29 6.79
CA VAL A 63 6.99 14.34 8.11
C VAL A 63 7.22 13.01 8.81
N ARG A 64 7.68 13.06 10.07
CA ARG A 64 8.03 11.89 10.86
C ARG A 64 7.04 11.72 12.00
N LEU A 65 6.33 10.62 12.03
CA LEU A 65 5.46 10.23 13.14
C LEU A 65 6.19 9.18 13.99
N ILE A 66 6.69 9.58 15.14
CA ILE A 66 7.39 8.71 16.08
C ILE A 66 6.41 8.21 17.12
N ASN A 67 6.20 6.90 17.19
CA ASN A 67 5.22 6.25 18.05
C ASN A 67 3.82 6.90 17.91
N PRO A 68 3.27 6.97 16.67
CA PRO A 68 2.00 7.61 16.41
C PRO A 68 0.87 6.97 17.21
N LYS A 69 -0.10 7.80 17.57
CA LYS A 69 -1.37 7.35 18.14
C LYS A 69 -2.36 7.01 17.04
N PRO A 70 -3.45 6.28 17.36
CA PRO A 70 -4.51 6.01 16.38
C PRO A 70 -5.03 7.27 15.67
N GLU A 71 -5.15 8.40 16.38
CA GLU A 71 -5.65 9.67 15.83
C GLU A 71 -4.71 10.25 14.77
N ASP A 72 -3.38 10.09 14.93
CA ASP A 72 -2.38 10.53 13.95
C ASP A 72 -2.52 9.71 12.65
N ILE A 73 -2.77 8.41 12.80
CA ILE A 73 -3.01 7.50 11.68
C ILE A 73 -4.35 7.78 11.00
N GLU A 74 -5.41 8.10 11.77
CA GLU A 74 -6.70 8.51 11.21
C GLU A 74 -6.59 9.73 10.29
N GLU A 75 -5.71 10.67 10.62
CA GLU A 75 -5.44 11.83 9.75
C GLU A 75 -4.64 11.41 8.50
N LEU A 76 -3.61 10.58 8.67
CA LEU A 76 -2.76 10.13 7.58
C LEU A 76 -3.54 9.36 6.50
N ILE A 77 -4.41 8.44 6.90
CA ILE A 77 -5.17 7.60 5.96
C ILE A 77 -6.24 8.35 5.16
N LYS A 78 -6.46 9.64 5.41
CA LYS A 78 -7.33 10.49 4.58
C LYS A 78 -6.67 10.86 3.25
N TYR A 79 -5.35 10.74 3.15
CA TYR A 79 -4.59 11.04 1.94
C TYR A 79 -4.51 9.83 1.00
N LYS A 80 -4.16 10.09 -0.26
CA LYS A 80 -3.87 9.05 -1.25
C LYS A 80 -2.48 8.47 -0.98
N LEU A 81 -2.39 7.50 -0.10
CA LEU A 81 -1.13 6.90 0.32
C LEU A 81 -0.52 6.01 -0.77
N VAL A 82 0.76 6.19 -1.01
CA VAL A 82 1.57 5.40 -1.96
C VAL A 82 2.80 4.87 -1.23
N GLY A 83 3.01 3.57 -1.26
CA GLY A 83 4.17 2.94 -0.64
C GLY A 83 4.81 1.91 -1.57
N PHE A 84 5.84 1.26 -1.08
CA PHE A 84 6.55 0.20 -1.79
C PHE A 84 6.36 -1.15 -1.08
N ASN A 85 5.66 -2.09 -1.69
CA ASN A 85 5.27 -3.39 -1.10
C ASN A 85 4.39 -3.24 0.15
N ASN A 86 3.83 -2.08 0.33
CA ASN A 86 3.06 -1.66 1.50
C ASN A 86 1.79 -2.49 1.73
N ARG A 87 1.16 -2.99 0.68
CA ARG A 87 -0.01 -3.89 0.77
C ARG A 87 0.33 -5.22 1.44
N ASN A 88 1.60 -5.59 1.44
CA ASN A 88 2.06 -6.83 2.07
C ASN A 88 2.60 -6.63 3.49
N TYR A 89 2.92 -5.39 3.89
CA TYR A 89 3.53 -5.12 5.18
C TYR A 89 3.02 -3.82 5.83
N ASP A 90 3.38 -2.63 5.35
CA ASP A 90 3.14 -1.34 6.02
C ASP A 90 1.67 -1.08 6.29
N ASN A 91 0.79 -1.39 5.35
CA ASN A 91 -0.65 -1.26 5.52
C ASN A 91 -1.16 -2.02 6.75
N HIS A 92 -0.58 -3.19 7.05
CA HIS A 92 -0.98 -3.99 8.20
C HIS A 92 -0.48 -3.39 9.50
N MET A 93 0.71 -2.75 9.50
CA MET A 93 1.25 -2.03 10.66
C MET A 93 0.42 -0.79 10.96
N ILE A 94 0.12 0.02 9.94
CA ILE A 94 -0.75 1.19 10.04
C ILE A 94 -2.14 0.80 10.55
N TYR A 95 -2.74 -0.26 9.98
CA TYR A 95 -4.06 -0.74 10.39
C TYR A 95 -4.06 -1.22 11.85
N ALA A 96 -3.04 -1.95 12.27
CA ALA A 96 -2.91 -2.42 13.64
C ALA A 96 -2.70 -1.25 14.62
N CYS A 97 -1.92 -0.22 14.24
CA CYS A 97 -1.76 1.00 15.03
C CYS A 97 -3.11 1.73 15.18
N LEU A 98 -3.87 1.86 14.10
CA LEU A 98 -5.21 2.44 14.10
C LEU A 98 -6.17 1.67 15.05
N MET A 99 -5.99 0.36 15.17
CA MET A 99 -6.72 -0.49 16.14
C MET A 99 -6.22 -0.35 17.58
N GLY A 100 -5.21 0.47 17.85
CA GLY A 100 -4.65 0.72 19.18
C GLY A 100 -3.63 -0.31 19.63
N TYR A 101 -2.93 -1.00 18.74
CA TYR A 101 -1.83 -1.89 19.08
C TYR A 101 -0.67 -1.09 19.70
N THR A 102 -0.07 -1.64 20.74
CA THR A 102 1.17 -1.10 21.32
C THR A 102 2.38 -1.43 20.43
N ASN A 103 3.50 -0.73 20.59
CA ASN A 103 4.72 -1.01 19.84
C ASN A 103 5.14 -2.48 19.92
N GLN A 104 5.06 -3.09 21.10
CA GLN A 104 5.38 -4.51 21.27
C GLN A 104 4.43 -5.42 20.50
N GLN A 105 3.14 -5.06 20.40
CA GLN A 105 2.17 -5.83 19.62
C GLN A 105 2.40 -5.64 18.12
N LEU A 106 2.76 -4.43 17.68
CA LEU A 106 3.16 -4.14 16.30
C LEU A 106 4.42 -4.93 15.93
N TYR A 107 5.42 -4.94 16.79
CA TYR A 107 6.62 -5.74 16.59
C TYR A 107 6.30 -7.24 16.48
N ASN A 108 5.48 -7.78 17.36
CA ASN A 108 5.07 -9.18 17.28
C ASN A 108 4.31 -9.50 16.00
N LEU A 109 3.44 -8.60 15.56
CA LEU A 109 2.74 -8.71 14.26
C LEU A 109 3.73 -8.69 13.09
N SER A 110 4.68 -7.77 13.11
CA SER A 110 5.77 -7.67 12.12
C SER A 110 6.54 -9.00 12.02
N GLN A 111 7.01 -9.53 13.14
CA GLN A 111 7.73 -10.81 13.20
C GLN A 111 6.89 -11.97 12.64
N ASN A 112 5.60 -12.01 12.97
CA ASN A 112 4.70 -13.03 12.45
C ASN A 112 4.49 -12.93 10.93
N ILE A 113 4.48 -11.73 10.36
CA ILE A 113 4.36 -11.53 8.90
C ILE A 113 5.66 -11.89 8.20
N ILE A 114 6.81 -11.45 8.73
CA ILE A 114 8.13 -11.61 8.10
C ILE A 114 8.60 -13.07 8.17
N ASN A 115 8.45 -13.70 9.34
CA ASN A 115 8.98 -15.05 9.61
C ASN A 115 7.99 -16.17 9.24
N ALA A 116 6.80 -15.84 8.74
CA ALA A 116 5.84 -16.85 8.34
C ALA A 116 6.37 -17.68 7.17
N GLU A 117 6.16 -19.00 7.24
CA GLU A 117 6.41 -19.87 6.09
C GLU A 117 5.69 -19.38 4.85
N LYS A 118 6.24 -19.70 3.68
CA LYS A 118 5.71 -19.25 2.40
C LYS A 118 4.22 -19.61 2.26
N GLY A 119 3.37 -18.60 2.19
CA GLY A 119 1.90 -18.72 2.12
C GLY A 119 1.18 -18.70 3.48
N ALA A 120 1.88 -18.84 4.61
CA ALA A 120 1.27 -18.77 5.95
C ALA A 120 1.14 -17.32 6.46
N SER A 121 1.87 -16.35 5.89
CA SER A 121 1.80 -14.93 6.27
C SER A 121 0.39 -14.33 6.16
N LEU A 122 -0.46 -14.86 5.28
CA LEU A 122 -1.87 -14.44 5.14
C LEU A 122 -2.69 -14.59 6.41
N LYS A 123 -2.32 -15.53 7.30
CA LYS A 123 -3.01 -15.74 8.59
C LYS A 123 -2.78 -14.61 9.60
N HIS A 124 -1.72 -13.82 9.39
CA HIS A 124 -1.33 -12.71 10.26
C HIS A 124 -1.69 -11.34 9.66
N LYS A 125 -2.26 -11.32 8.46
CA LYS A 125 -2.59 -10.11 7.73
C LYS A 125 -4.08 -9.80 7.84
N PHE A 126 -4.40 -8.51 7.91
CA PHE A 126 -5.79 -8.02 7.92
C PHE A 126 -6.29 -7.87 6.50
N THR A 127 -7.46 -8.43 6.22
CA THR A 127 -8.09 -8.31 4.90
C THR A 127 -8.37 -6.86 4.52
N GLU A 128 -8.80 -6.07 5.50
CA GLU A 128 -9.16 -4.66 5.37
C GLU A 128 -7.94 -3.79 5.04
N ALA A 129 -6.76 -4.15 5.56
CA ALA A 129 -5.53 -3.38 5.38
C ALA A 129 -5.02 -3.38 3.93
N TYR A 130 -5.32 -4.40 3.13
CA TYR A 130 -4.83 -4.48 1.74
C TYR A 130 -5.20 -3.28 0.87
N ASN A 131 -6.32 -2.63 1.14
CA ASN A 131 -6.83 -1.49 0.37
C ASN A 131 -6.77 -0.18 1.16
N LEU A 132 -5.95 -0.12 2.21
CA LEU A 132 -5.78 1.09 3.00
C LEU A 132 -5.01 2.15 2.22
N SER A 133 -4.00 1.75 1.45
CA SER A 133 -3.26 2.65 0.56
C SER A 133 -3.93 2.76 -0.81
N TYR A 134 -3.71 3.92 -1.45
CA TYR A 134 -4.19 4.20 -2.80
C TYR A 134 -3.43 3.38 -3.85
N ALA A 135 -2.09 3.28 -3.72
CA ALA A 135 -1.27 2.52 -4.65
C ALA A 135 -0.08 1.85 -3.97
N ASP A 136 0.39 0.76 -4.60
CA ASP A 136 1.60 0.03 -4.23
C ASP A 136 2.54 -0.03 -5.44
N VAL A 137 3.66 0.69 -5.36
CA VAL A 137 4.64 0.80 -6.46
C VAL A 137 5.25 -0.56 -6.82
N TYR A 138 5.36 -1.47 -5.84
CA TYR A 138 5.83 -2.83 -6.06
C TYR A 138 4.96 -3.59 -7.06
N ASP A 139 3.68 -3.29 -7.13
CA ASP A 139 2.72 -3.98 -8.00
C ASP A 139 2.70 -3.44 -9.44
N PHE A 140 3.42 -2.36 -9.76
CA PHE A 140 3.44 -1.78 -11.10
C PHE A 140 4.07 -2.71 -12.16
N SER A 141 4.91 -3.65 -11.77
CA SER A 141 5.56 -4.58 -12.67
C SER A 141 5.28 -6.04 -12.32
N SER A 142 5.17 -6.87 -13.33
CA SER A 142 5.17 -8.33 -13.19
C SER A 142 6.52 -8.87 -12.72
N LYS A 143 7.63 -8.19 -13.05
CA LYS A 143 8.97 -8.52 -12.56
C LYS A 143 9.19 -7.83 -11.23
N LYS A 144 9.02 -8.57 -10.15
CA LYS A 144 9.19 -8.08 -8.78
C LYS A 144 10.68 -7.84 -8.46
N GLN A 145 10.96 -6.68 -7.86
CA GLN A 145 12.30 -6.22 -7.52
C GLN A 145 12.23 -5.46 -6.18
N SER A 146 13.26 -5.56 -5.34
CA SER A 146 13.29 -4.84 -4.06
C SER A 146 13.51 -3.34 -4.25
N LEU A 147 13.13 -2.52 -3.25
CA LEU A 147 13.40 -1.08 -3.25
C LEU A 147 14.91 -0.82 -3.38
N LYS A 148 15.73 -1.50 -2.58
CA LYS A 148 17.20 -1.44 -2.66
C LYS A 148 17.75 -1.66 -4.08
N LYS A 149 17.16 -2.59 -4.83
CA LYS A 149 17.60 -2.82 -6.22
C LYS A 149 17.24 -1.63 -7.13
N PHE A 150 16.08 -1.01 -6.91
CA PHE A 150 15.71 0.21 -7.63
C PHE A 150 16.61 1.38 -7.28
N GLU A 151 16.96 1.56 -5.99
CA GLU A 151 17.91 2.59 -5.56
C GLU A 151 19.25 2.47 -6.28
N ILE A 152 19.80 1.26 -6.34
CA ILE A 152 21.04 0.98 -7.08
C ILE A 152 20.89 1.31 -8.57
N ASP A 153 19.79 0.87 -9.20
CA ASP A 153 19.54 1.09 -10.62
C ASP A 153 19.34 2.57 -10.96
N LEU A 154 18.79 3.36 -10.02
CA LEU A 154 18.58 4.81 -10.14
C LEU A 154 19.78 5.65 -9.66
N GLY A 155 20.82 5.01 -9.11
CA GLY A 155 22.01 5.70 -8.58
C GLY A 155 21.72 6.49 -7.31
N LEU A 156 20.67 6.12 -6.54
CA LEU A 156 20.36 6.71 -5.25
C LEU A 156 21.32 6.22 -4.18
N LYS A 157 21.53 7.02 -3.15
CA LYS A 157 22.30 6.59 -1.98
C LYS A 157 21.47 5.58 -1.19
N HIS A 158 22.05 4.43 -0.94
CA HIS A 158 21.48 3.43 -0.05
C HIS A 158 22.27 3.46 1.27
N HIS A 159 21.56 3.63 2.37
CA HIS A 159 22.12 3.49 3.72
C HIS A 159 21.60 2.18 4.33
N GLU A 160 22.43 1.52 5.12
CA GLU A 160 22.01 0.40 5.96
C GLU A 160 22.01 0.89 7.42
N LEU A 161 20.91 0.68 8.11
CA LEU A 161 20.75 1.16 9.47
C LEU A 161 21.74 0.50 10.45
N GLY A 162 22.09 -0.78 10.20
CA GLY A 162 23.09 -1.51 11.00
C GLY A 162 22.65 -1.84 12.44
N LEU A 163 21.41 -1.55 12.80
CA LEU A 163 20.85 -1.88 14.12
C LEU A 163 20.21 -3.28 14.09
N PRO A 164 20.27 -4.05 15.20
CA PRO A 164 19.55 -5.32 15.31
C PRO A 164 18.04 -5.04 15.34
N TRP A 165 17.28 -5.74 14.51
CA TRP A 165 15.84 -5.56 14.34
C TRP A 165 15.02 -6.15 15.50
N ASP A 166 15.62 -7.01 16.33
CA ASP A 166 15.01 -7.73 17.43
C ASP A 166 15.29 -7.12 18.81
N GLU A 167 16.01 -6.01 18.85
CA GLU A 167 16.34 -5.30 20.08
C GLU A 167 15.61 -3.94 20.16
N PRO A 168 15.28 -3.47 21.37
CA PRO A 168 14.78 -2.11 21.56
C PRO A 168 15.82 -1.07 21.13
N VAL A 169 15.38 -0.05 20.39
CA VAL A 169 16.23 1.06 19.94
C VAL A 169 16.37 2.08 21.07
N PRO A 170 17.61 2.45 21.50
CA PRO A 170 17.83 3.59 22.40
C PRO A 170 17.18 4.86 21.89
N GLU A 171 16.56 5.66 22.75
CA GLU A 171 15.84 6.88 22.35
C GLU A 171 16.71 7.87 21.59
N GLU A 172 17.99 7.96 21.95
CA GLU A 172 18.98 8.80 21.27
C GLU A 172 19.22 8.41 19.80
N LEU A 173 18.88 7.18 19.40
CA LEU A 173 19.01 6.68 18.03
C LEU A 173 17.70 6.74 17.24
N TRP A 174 16.57 7.12 17.85
CA TRP A 174 15.29 7.19 17.15
C TRP A 174 15.33 8.15 15.96
N HIS A 175 16.09 9.24 16.09
CA HIS A 175 16.27 10.19 14.99
C HIS A 175 17.03 9.56 13.82
N THR A 176 18.05 8.74 14.10
CA THR A 176 18.82 8.03 13.07
C THR A 176 17.96 7.02 12.34
N VAL A 177 17.09 6.30 13.07
CA VAL A 177 16.10 5.37 12.44
C VAL A 177 15.11 6.17 11.58
N ALA A 178 14.68 7.34 12.05
CA ALA A 178 13.78 8.18 11.28
C ALA A 178 14.43 8.73 10.00
N GLU A 179 15.72 9.06 10.03
CA GLU A 179 16.47 9.45 8.83
C GLU A 179 16.60 8.32 7.82
N TYR A 180 16.79 7.09 8.30
CA TYR A 180 16.78 5.91 7.44
C TYR A 180 15.41 5.72 6.75
N CYS A 181 14.33 5.81 7.52
CA CYS A 181 12.96 5.73 6.98
C CYS A 181 12.65 6.88 5.99
N ASP A 182 13.23 8.09 6.18
CA ASP A 182 13.11 9.17 5.20
C ASP A 182 13.70 8.78 3.85
N ASP A 183 14.87 8.12 3.85
CA ASP A 183 15.53 7.68 2.61
C ASP A 183 14.63 6.68 1.86
N ASP A 184 13.94 5.76 2.55
CA ASP A 184 13.01 4.80 1.94
C ASP A 184 11.74 5.49 1.38
N VAL A 185 11.23 6.54 2.05
CA VAL A 185 10.14 7.39 1.51
C VAL A 185 10.57 8.11 0.24
N LEU A 186 11.76 8.72 0.25
CA LEU A 186 12.31 9.43 -0.92
C LEU A 186 12.60 8.46 -2.08
N ALA A 187 13.13 7.28 -1.78
CA ALA A 187 13.36 6.24 -2.76
C ALA A 187 12.05 5.76 -3.39
N THR A 188 11.00 5.60 -2.59
CA THR A 188 9.66 5.21 -3.07
C THR A 188 9.11 6.25 -4.06
N GLU A 189 9.22 7.55 -3.76
CA GLU A 189 8.82 8.62 -4.69
C GLU A 189 9.67 8.59 -5.97
N ALA A 190 10.99 8.43 -5.85
CA ALA A 190 11.87 8.35 -7.00
C ALA A 190 11.56 7.17 -7.92
N VAL A 191 11.27 5.98 -7.34
CA VAL A 191 10.86 4.79 -8.09
C VAL A 191 9.49 4.99 -8.74
N PHE A 192 8.54 5.62 -8.05
CA PHE A 192 7.23 5.98 -8.60
C PHE A 192 7.41 6.87 -9.84
N ASN A 193 8.20 7.94 -9.72
CA ASN A 193 8.48 8.87 -10.81
C ASN A 193 9.18 8.19 -12.00
N ALA A 194 10.16 7.33 -11.74
CA ALA A 194 10.85 6.55 -12.78
C ALA A 194 9.92 5.57 -13.50
N ARG A 195 8.80 5.19 -12.86
CA ARG A 195 7.80 4.25 -13.37
C ARG A 195 6.46 4.89 -13.68
N HIS A 196 6.43 6.19 -13.90
CA HIS A 196 5.22 6.95 -14.18
C HIS A 196 4.42 6.41 -15.38
N ALA A 197 5.07 5.86 -16.41
CA ALA A 197 4.39 5.22 -17.53
C ALA A 197 3.57 3.98 -17.11
N ASP A 198 4.09 3.18 -16.17
CA ASP A 198 3.35 2.05 -15.59
C ASP A 198 2.17 2.54 -14.76
N TRP A 199 2.36 3.63 -14.02
CA TRP A 199 1.31 4.29 -13.25
C TRP A 199 0.16 4.78 -14.14
N SER A 200 0.46 5.57 -15.17
CA SER A 200 -0.55 6.06 -16.12
C SER A 200 -1.31 4.93 -16.80
N THR A 201 -0.62 3.82 -17.11
CA THR A 201 -1.26 2.62 -17.66
C THR A 201 -2.25 2.02 -16.67
N ARG A 202 -1.93 1.98 -15.37
CA ARG A 202 -2.83 1.47 -14.34
C ARG A 202 -4.04 2.36 -14.11
N GLN A 203 -3.85 3.69 -14.13
CA GLN A 203 -4.96 4.64 -14.07
C GLN A 203 -5.93 4.42 -15.23
N LEU A 204 -5.42 4.33 -16.46
CA LEU A 204 -6.23 4.03 -17.64
C LEU A 204 -6.99 2.70 -17.53
N LEU A 205 -6.33 1.64 -17.07
CA LEU A 205 -6.98 0.34 -16.87
C LEU A 205 -8.07 0.40 -15.78
N ALA A 206 -7.84 1.15 -14.71
CA ALA A 206 -8.81 1.35 -13.63
C ALA A 206 -10.05 2.12 -14.15
N GLU A 207 -9.83 3.18 -14.92
CA GLU A 207 -10.90 3.96 -15.55
C GLU A 207 -11.75 3.08 -16.49
N LEU A 208 -11.12 2.35 -17.41
CA LEU A 208 -11.80 1.49 -18.36
C LEU A 208 -12.60 0.34 -17.74
N SER A 209 -12.13 -0.19 -16.63
CA SER A 209 -12.74 -1.36 -15.98
C SER A 209 -13.65 -1.02 -14.80
N GLY A 210 -13.60 0.23 -14.29
CA GLY A 210 -14.26 0.63 -13.04
C GLY A 210 -13.68 -0.03 -11.79
N LEU A 211 -12.44 -0.56 -11.86
CA LEU A 211 -11.72 -1.18 -10.74
C LEU A 211 -10.66 -0.21 -10.17
N THR A 212 -9.91 -0.64 -9.16
CA THR A 212 -8.86 0.16 -8.53
C THR A 212 -7.51 -0.03 -9.21
N VAL A 213 -6.61 0.96 -9.10
CA VAL A 213 -5.22 0.87 -9.61
C VAL A 213 -4.43 -0.30 -9.02
N ASN A 214 -4.86 -0.84 -7.87
CA ASN A 214 -4.24 -1.99 -7.21
C ASN A 214 -4.70 -3.34 -7.76
N ASP A 215 -5.72 -3.36 -8.59
CA ASP A 215 -6.20 -4.60 -9.19
C ASP A 215 -5.21 -5.11 -10.26
N THR A 216 -5.18 -6.42 -10.45
CA THR A 216 -4.27 -7.02 -11.44
C THR A 216 -4.73 -6.73 -12.87
N ASN A 217 -3.81 -6.63 -13.82
CA ASN A 217 -4.13 -6.47 -15.25
C ASN A 217 -5.13 -7.53 -15.73
N ARG A 218 -4.98 -8.78 -15.24
CA ARG A 218 -5.93 -9.85 -15.55
C ARG A 218 -7.34 -9.53 -15.08
N LYS A 219 -7.49 -8.95 -13.89
CA LYS A 219 -8.80 -8.60 -13.32
C LYS A 219 -9.43 -7.46 -14.13
N HIS A 220 -8.65 -6.42 -14.47
CA HIS A 220 -9.10 -5.33 -15.33
C HIS A 220 -9.60 -5.82 -16.69
N ILE A 221 -8.78 -6.64 -17.37
CA ILE A 221 -9.15 -7.20 -18.68
C ILE A 221 -10.40 -8.07 -18.58
N THR A 222 -10.48 -8.94 -17.56
CA THR A 222 -11.66 -9.79 -17.35
C THR A 222 -12.91 -8.94 -17.09
N GLN A 223 -12.80 -7.88 -16.26
CA GLN A 223 -13.90 -6.99 -15.97
C GLN A 223 -14.36 -6.24 -17.23
N TYR A 224 -13.43 -5.74 -18.03
CA TYR A 224 -13.72 -5.01 -19.26
C TYR A 224 -14.36 -5.90 -20.34
N ILE A 225 -13.86 -7.14 -20.53
CA ILE A 225 -14.36 -8.05 -21.57
C ILE A 225 -15.69 -8.70 -21.17
N PHE A 226 -15.87 -9.05 -19.90
CA PHE A 226 -17.00 -9.84 -19.41
C PHE A 226 -17.95 -9.06 -18.50
N GLU A 227 -17.83 -7.73 -18.45
CA GLU A 227 -18.72 -6.84 -17.68
C GLU A 227 -18.91 -7.27 -16.20
N GLY A 228 -17.86 -7.90 -15.61
CA GLY A 228 -17.89 -8.36 -14.21
C GLY A 228 -18.41 -9.79 -14.00
N GLU A 229 -18.89 -10.45 -15.02
CA GLU A 229 -19.28 -11.85 -14.90
C GLU A 229 -18.05 -12.75 -14.71
N LYS A 230 -17.91 -13.31 -13.51
CA LYS A 230 -16.77 -14.20 -13.20
C LYS A 230 -16.85 -15.55 -13.92
N LYS A 231 -18.05 -15.96 -14.33
CA LYS A 231 -18.35 -17.19 -15.06
C LYS A 231 -19.48 -16.88 -16.03
N PRO A 232 -19.21 -16.23 -17.16
CA PRO A 232 -20.25 -16.06 -18.16
C PRO A 232 -20.77 -17.44 -18.56
N GLU A 233 -22.09 -17.62 -18.56
CA GLU A 233 -22.75 -18.80 -19.11
C GLU A 233 -22.66 -18.79 -20.64
N LEU A 234 -21.45 -18.59 -21.15
CA LEU A 234 -21.20 -18.57 -22.57
C LEU A 234 -20.84 -19.97 -23.06
N LEU A 235 -21.44 -20.33 -24.15
CA LEU A 235 -21.03 -21.50 -24.93
C LEU A 235 -19.76 -21.12 -25.71
N TYR A 236 -18.69 -21.83 -25.48
CA TYR A 236 -17.51 -21.73 -26.31
C TYR A 236 -17.72 -22.51 -27.60
N THR A 237 -17.51 -21.88 -28.73
CA THR A 237 -17.62 -22.56 -30.05
C THR A 237 -16.21 -22.89 -30.52
N ASN A 238 -15.96 -24.17 -30.79
CA ASN A 238 -14.74 -24.56 -31.49
C ASN A 238 -14.86 -24.09 -32.97
N LEU A 239 -14.02 -23.14 -33.33
CA LEU A 239 -14.07 -22.52 -34.67
C LEU A 239 -13.76 -23.51 -35.80
N ALA A 240 -13.08 -24.63 -35.52
CA ALA A 240 -12.75 -25.65 -36.52
C ALA A 240 -13.88 -26.66 -36.73
N THR A 241 -14.62 -26.99 -35.68
CA THR A 241 -15.68 -28.03 -35.74
C THR A 241 -17.10 -27.49 -35.64
N GLY A 242 -17.27 -26.25 -35.19
CA GLY A 242 -18.54 -25.64 -34.88
C GLY A 242 -19.24 -26.20 -33.62
N GLU A 243 -18.59 -27.09 -32.87
CA GLU A 243 -19.11 -27.64 -31.61
C GLU A 243 -19.11 -26.59 -30.51
N GLN A 244 -20.20 -26.60 -29.73
CA GLN A 244 -20.35 -25.70 -28.59
C GLN A 244 -20.12 -26.44 -27.28
N PHE A 245 -19.34 -25.85 -26.40
CA PHE A 245 -19.01 -26.36 -25.08
C PHE A 245 -19.50 -25.38 -24.01
N PRO A 246 -20.12 -25.86 -22.91
CA PRO A 246 -20.47 -24.99 -21.81
C PRO A 246 -19.19 -24.43 -21.16
N GLY A 247 -19.23 -23.14 -20.79
CA GLY A 247 -18.18 -22.51 -20.00
C GLY A 247 -17.96 -23.25 -18.67
N ARG A 248 -16.71 -23.40 -18.24
CA ARG A 248 -16.35 -23.99 -16.95
C ARG A 248 -16.39 -22.98 -15.85
#